data_75d99182050a847464674ade305e81c0
#
_entry.id   75d99182050a847464674ade305e81c0
#
_cell.length_a   1.000
_cell.length_b   1.000
_cell.length_c   1.000
_cell.angle_alpha   90.00
_cell.angle_beta   90.00
_cell.angle_gamma   90.00
#
_symmetry.space_group_name_H-M   'P 1'
#
loop_
_entity.id
_entity.type
_entity.pdbx_description
1 polymer ?
#
loop_
_entity_poly.entity_id
_entity_poly.type
_entity_poly.pdbx_seq_one_letter_code
_entity_poly.pdbx_strand_id
1 'polypeptide(L)'
;MRYLILIAAFAAAAAAGPHFGGRVGYYTGNEPRTGGDASNAIFGGQFVFPIMSIVSLEFSAGYIGTETDITLQDYLINYIEEEQGIDIDEDSLLQYLEDEWGWEAPEEQEFLQSYTATYHDLDLGATLKVDLPVGSLPVTPYVGGGAGAHFIVSDADLLIQYVQEQTGQGAPLDVYDKVHPEIHGVAGAEFQPPMLPLSFFAEYKYARTLGDDPGTGSIGTVYGGVNLGF
;
A
#
# COMPACT_ATOMS: atom_id res chain seq x y z
N MET A 1 -11.97 -40.89 -17.59
CA MET A 1 -12.82 -40.08 -16.71
C MET A 1 -12.14 -38.87 -16.12
N ARG A 2 -10.93 -39.00 -15.51
CA ARG A 2 -10.17 -37.85 -14.91
C ARG A 2 -9.84 -36.74 -15.91
N TYR A 3 -9.49 -37.06 -17.18
CA TYR A 3 -9.17 -36.04 -18.20
C TYR A 3 -10.41 -35.33 -18.76
N LEU A 4 -11.58 -35.96 -18.76
CA LEU A 4 -12.84 -35.33 -19.14
C LEU A 4 -13.31 -34.28 -18.14
N ILE A 5 -13.05 -34.48 -16.85
CA ILE A 5 -13.35 -33.50 -15.81
C ILE A 5 -12.41 -32.29 -15.93
N LEU A 6 -11.11 -32.51 -16.22
CA LEU A 6 -10.16 -31.46 -16.48
C LEU A 6 -10.52 -30.64 -17.74
N ILE A 7 -10.90 -31.28 -18.81
CA ILE A 7 -11.31 -30.62 -20.08
C ILE A 7 -12.61 -29.83 -19.86
N ALA A 8 -13.58 -30.37 -19.10
CA ALA A 8 -14.81 -29.67 -18.78
C ALA A 8 -14.57 -28.46 -17.83
N ALA A 9 -13.64 -28.59 -16.88
CA ALA A 9 -13.23 -27.49 -16.02
C ALA A 9 -12.51 -26.38 -16.80
N PHE A 10 -11.62 -26.75 -17.74
CA PHE A 10 -10.98 -25.79 -18.64
C PHE A 10 -11.95 -25.09 -19.59
N ALA A 11 -12.94 -25.82 -20.12
CA ALA A 11 -13.97 -25.28 -21.01
C ALA A 11 -14.93 -24.35 -20.24
N ALA A 12 -15.22 -24.63 -18.96
CA ALA A 12 -16.03 -23.77 -18.12
C ALA A 12 -15.28 -22.47 -17.73
N ALA A 13 -13.98 -22.55 -17.48
CA ALA A 13 -13.14 -21.39 -17.24
C ALA A 13 -12.99 -20.48 -18.47
N ALA A 14 -12.93 -21.08 -19.67
CA ALA A 14 -12.91 -20.33 -20.93
C ALA A 14 -14.27 -19.68 -21.26
N ALA A 15 -15.36 -20.12 -20.63
CA ALA A 15 -16.70 -19.53 -20.78
C ALA A 15 -16.95 -18.37 -19.78
N ALA A 16 -16.23 -18.34 -18.65
CA ALA A 16 -16.19 -17.19 -17.77
C ALA A 16 -15.08 -16.27 -18.28
N GLY A 17 -15.44 -15.25 -19.03
CA GLY A 17 -14.48 -14.27 -19.56
C GLY A 17 -13.73 -13.52 -18.45
N PRO A 18 -12.71 -12.76 -18.80
CA PRO A 18 -12.04 -11.89 -17.86
C PRO A 18 -12.99 -10.82 -17.32
N HIS A 19 -12.76 -10.39 -16.10
CA HIS A 19 -13.54 -9.35 -15.44
C HIS A 19 -12.68 -8.13 -15.17
N PHE A 20 -13.24 -6.93 -15.37
CA PHE A 20 -12.67 -5.67 -14.91
C PHE A 20 -13.47 -5.13 -13.74
N GLY A 21 -12.81 -4.68 -12.70
CA GLY A 21 -13.48 -4.13 -11.52
C GLY A 21 -12.89 -2.80 -11.06
N GLY A 22 -13.78 -1.99 -10.47
CA GLY A 22 -13.41 -0.87 -9.62
C GLY A 22 -13.57 -1.26 -8.16
N ARG A 23 -12.68 -0.78 -7.30
CA ARG A 23 -12.73 -1.02 -5.86
C ARG A 23 -12.44 0.23 -5.06
N VAL A 24 -13.08 0.34 -3.94
CA VAL A 24 -12.77 1.32 -2.89
C VAL A 24 -12.56 0.57 -1.59
N GLY A 25 -11.70 1.07 -0.75
CA GLY A 25 -11.40 0.43 0.50
C GLY A 25 -10.98 1.41 1.56
N TYR A 26 -10.76 0.86 2.73
CA TYR A 26 -10.21 1.55 3.87
C TYR A 26 -9.15 0.65 4.50
N TYR A 27 -7.94 1.14 4.63
CA TYR A 27 -6.86 0.38 5.23
C TYR A 27 -6.49 0.92 6.61
N THR A 28 -6.01 0.01 7.44
CA THR A 28 -5.48 0.31 8.77
C THR A 28 -4.24 -0.55 9.00
N GLY A 29 -3.28 -0.04 9.73
CA GLY A 29 -2.06 -0.78 10.07
C GLY A 29 -0.84 0.12 10.05
N ASN A 30 0.32 -0.51 9.98
CA ASN A 30 1.56 0.24 9.91
C ASN A 30 1.62 1.01 8.60
N GLU A 31 1.92 2.26 8.72
CA GLU A 31 2.18 3.08 7.55
C GLU A 31 3.54 2.74 6.96
N PRO A 32 3.62 2.36 5.67
CA PRO A 32 4.90 2.00 5.06
C PRO A 32 5.93 3.13 5.01
N ARG A 33 5.55 4.35 5.37
CA ARG A 33 6.39 5.56 5.31
C ARG A 33 7.03 5.92 6.65
N THR A 34 6.26 5.83 7.72
CA THR A 34 6.68 6.33 9.04
C THR A 34 6.78 5.24 10.08
N GLY A 35 6.35 4.00 9.78
CA GLY A 35 6.26 2.92 10.75
C GLY A 35 5.17 3.09 11.80
N GLY A 36 4.44 4.20 11.76
CA GLY A 36 3.32 4.49 12.67
C GLY A 36 2.01 3.83 12.23
N ASP A 37 1.02 3.89 13.11
CA ASP A 37 -0.33 3.45 12.78
C ASP A 37 -1.00 4.47 11.84
N ALA A 38 -1.44 4.01 10.67
CA ALA A 38 -2.17 4.83 9.72
C ALA A 38 -3.52 4.22 9.33
N SER A 39 -4.44 5.06 8.94
CA SER A 39 -5.72 4.65 8.37
C SER A 39 -6.16 5.60 7.29
N ASN A 40 -6.47 5.08 6.10
CA ASN A 40 -6.84 5.93 4.98
C ASN A 40 -7.72 5.21 3.96
N ALA A 41 -8.35 6.01 3.09
CA ALA A 41 -9.12 5.50 1.97
C ALA A 41 -8.20 5.09 0.82
N ILE A 42 -8.49 3.96 0.20
CA ILE A 42 -7.81 3.47 -1.00
C ILE A 42 -8.81 3.34 -2.14
N PHE A 43 -8.40 3.79 -3.31
CA PHE A 43 -9.18 3.70 -4.55
C PHE A 43 -8.39 2.90 -5.56
N GLY A 44 -9.07 2.06 -6.32
CA GLY A 44 -8.33 1.23 -7.26
C GLY A 44 -9.17 0.51 -8.29
N GLY A 45 -8.48 -0.35 -9.01
CA GLY A 45 -9.05 -1.24 -9.98
C GLY A 45 -8.45 -2.63 -9.88
N GLN A 46 -9.13 -3.58 -10.52
CA GLN A 46 -8.67 -4.95 -10.60
C GLN A 46 -9.02 -5.56 -11.95
N PHE A 47 -8.21 -6.53 -12.33
CA PHE A 47 -8.44 -7.40 -13.48
C PHE A 47 -8.39 -8.84 -13.00
N VAL A 48 -9.49 -9.57 -13.16
CA VAL A 48 -9.61 -10.96 -12.72
C VAL A 48 -9.64 -11.86 -13.94
N PHE A 49 -8.71 -12.79 -13.99
CA PHE A 49 -8.56 -13.77 -15.06
C PHE A 49 -8.88 -15.17 -14.53
N PRO A 50 -10.00 -15.79 -14.91
CA PRO A 50 -10.31 -17.15 -14.52
C PRO A 50 -9.34 -18.15 -15.15
N ILE A 51 -8.65 -18.94 -14.32
CA ILE A 51 -7.74 -20.01 -14.77
C ILE A 51 -8.46 -21.33 -14.84
N MET A 52 -9.32 -21.59 -13.86
CA MET A 52 -10.15 -22.79 -13.74
C MET A 52 -11.51 -22.40 -13.19
N SER A 53 -12.46 -23.34 -13.16
CA SER A 53 -13.83 -23.09 -12.70
C SER A 53 -13.95 -22.53 -11.27
N ILE A 54 -12.93 -22.74 -10.45
CA ILE A 54 -12.89 -22.30 -9.04
C ILE A 54 -11.59 -21.54 -8.72
N VAL A 55 -10.73 -21.27 -9.71
CA VAL A 55 -9.43 -20.61 -9.50
C VAL A 55 -9.30 -19.45 -10.46
N SER A 56 -8.99 -18.28 -9.94
CA SER A 56 -8.74 -17.09 -10.72
C SER A 56 -7.43 -16.42 -10.28
N LEU A 57 -6.82 -15.69 -11.22
CA LEU A 57 -5.70 -14.80 -10.98
C LEU A 57 -6.21 -13.36 -11.05
N GLU A 58 -6.00 -12.61 -10.01
CA GLU A 58 -6.32 -11.19 -9.95
C GLU A 58 -5.05 -10.35 -9.99
N PHE A 59 -5.07 -9.31 -10.83
CA PHE A 59 -4.13 -8.20 -10.78
C PHE A 59 -4.86 -6.98 -10.27
N SER A 60 -4.27 -6.30 -9.30
CA SER A 60 -4.88 -5.14 -8.67
C SER A 60 -3.93 -3.96 -8.62
N ALA A 61 -4.51 -2.77 -8.70
CA ALA A 61 -3.84 -1.51 -8.46
C ALA A 61 -4.68 -0.68 -7.50
N GLY A 62 -4.06 -0.14 -6.47
CA GLY A 62 -4.67 0.75 -5.49
C GLY A 62 -3.87 2.04 -5.38
N TYR A 63 -4.54 3.14 -5.10
CA TYR A 63 -3.92 4.44 -4.87
C TYR A 63 -4.39 5.00 -3.54
N ILE A 64 -3.43 5.49 -2.77
CA ILE A 64 -3.61 6.16 -1.50
C ILE A 64 -2.90 7.50 -1.58
N GLY A 65 -3.61 8.58 -1.28
CA GLY A 65 -3.03 9.91 -1.08
C GLY A 65 -3.18 10.30 0.38
N THR A 66 -2.11 10.75 1.01
CA THR A 66 -2.15 11.22 2.40
C THR A 66 -1.35 12.49 2.52
N GLU A 67 -1.88 13.44 3.25
CA GLU A 67 -1.17 14.63 3.67
C GLU A 67 -0.75 14.45 5.13
N THR A 68 0.50 14.78 5.42
CA THR A 68 1.05 14.72 6.77
C THR A 68 1.82 16.01 7.04
N ASP A 69 1.57 16.61 8.18
CA ASP A 69 2.33 17.76 8.61
C ASP A 69 3.64 17.27 9.24
N ILE A 70 4.76 17.75 8.72
CA ILE A 70 6.11 17.43 9.16
C ILE A 70 6.78 18.72 9.58
N THR A 71 7.40 18.74 10.75
CA THR A 71 8.28 19.85 11.14
C THR A 71 9.70 19.57 10.65
N LEU A 72 10.50 20.62 10.48
CA LEU A 72 11.92 20.47 10.19
C LEU A 72 12.63 19.68 11.32
N GLN A 73 12.20 19.85 12.54
CA GLN A 73 12.70 19.14 13.71
C GLN A 73 12.45 17.63 13.60
N ASP A 74 11.20 17.21 13.36
CA ASP A 74 10.86 15.80 13.21
C ASP A 74 11.62 15.15 12.05
N TYR A 75 11.76 15.90 10.95
CA TYR A 75 12.53 15.45 9.81
C TYR A 75 14.00 15.15 10.15
N LEU A 76 14.66 16.08 10.88
CA LEU A 76 16.07 15.95 11.23
C LEU A 76 16.30 14.84 12.27
N ILE A 77 15.40 14.68 13.24
CA ILE A 77 15.45 13.58 14.21
C ILE A 77 15.39 12.25 13.48
N ASN A 78 14.36 12.04 12.66
CA ASN A 78 14.20 10.81 11.89
C ASN A 78 15.40 10.53 10.97
N TYR A 79 15.94 11.55 10.34
CA TYR A 79 17.13 11.44 9.49
C TYR A 79 18.37 10.97 10.25
N ILE A 80 18.64 11.57 11.44
CA ILE A 80 19.81 11.20 12.26
C ILE A 80 19.66 9.78 12.80
N GLU A 81 18.47 9.41 13.23
CA GLU A 81 18.19 8.05 13.73
C GLU A 81 18.35 6.98 12.63
N GLU A 82 17.80 7.22 11.43
CA GLU A 82 17.84 6.26 10.34
C GLU A 82 19.23 6.11 9.71
N GLU A 83 19.92 7.24 9.43
CA GLU A 83 21.18 7.20 8.68
C GLU A 83 22.40 7.01 9.57
N GLN A 84 22.34 7.48 10.82
CA GLN A 84 23.49 7.45 11.72
C GLN A 84 23.32 6.45 12.87
N GLY A 85 22.10 5.95 13.08
CA GLY A 85 21.79 5.03 14.17
C GLY A 85 21.91 5.68 15.55
N ILE A 86 21.77 7.01 15.63
CA ILE A 86 21.88 7.80 16.85
C ILE A 86 20.46 8.13 17.30
N ASP A 87 20.06 7.64 18.47
CA ASP A 87 18.81 8.01 19.13
C ASP A 87 18.99 9.42 19.73
N ILE A 88 18.30 10.40 19.17
CA ILE A 88 18.42 11.81 19.55
C ILE A 88 17.05 12.37 19.91
N ASP A 89 16.97 13.08 21.03
CA ASP A 89 15.76 13.77 21.44
C ASP A 89 15.75 15.25 20.98
N GLU A 90 14.57 15.88 21.06
CA GLU A 90 14.35 17.25 20.65
C GLU A 90 15.31 18.24 21.34
N ASP A 91 15.59 18.01 22.62
CA ASP A 91 16.44 18.92 23.45
C ASP A 91 17.91 18.82 23.03
N SER A 92 18.35 17.66 22.56
CA SER A 92 19.74 17.38 22.16
C SER A 92 20.03 17.69 20.69
N LEU A 93 18.98 17.78 19.87
CA LEU A 93 19.12 17.94 18.42
C LEU A 93 19.89 19.21 18.03
N LEU A 94 19.58 20.36 18.63
CA LEU A 94 20.22 21.62 18.29
C LEU A 94 21.71 21.60 18.61
N GLN A 95 22.10 21.05 19.78
CA GLN A 95 23.48 20.89 20.15
C GLN A 95 24.21 19.94 19.21
N TYR A 96 23.57 18.84 18.81
CA TYR A 96 24.14 17.89 17.86
C TYR A 96 24.42 18.54 16.49
N LEU A 97 23.47 19.32 15.98
CA LEU A 97 23.61 20.03 14.69
C LEU A 97 24.74 21.07 14.73
N GLU A 98 24.90 21.79 15.84
CA GLU A 98 25.99 22.73 16.05
C GLU A 98 27.35 22.02 16.14
N ASP A 99 27.46 20.97 16.95
CA ASP A 99 28.70 20.27 17.23
C ASP A 99 29.19 19.44 16.01
N GLU A 100 28.31 18.70 15.32
CA GLU A 100 28.68 17.77 14.24
C GLU A 100 28.60 18.40 12.84
N TRP A 101 27.65 19.31 12.61
CA TRP A 101 27.46 19.91 11.28
C TRP A 101 27.89 21.37 11.22
N GLY A 102 28.22 21.99 12.38
CA GLY A 102 28.58 23.40 12.44
C GLY A 102 27.43 24.32 12.02
N TRP A 103 26.21 23.86 12.15
CA TRP A 103 25.02 24.57 11.73
C TRP A 103 24.55 25.49 12.84
N GLU A 104 24.60 26.80 12.59
CA GLU A 104 23.91 27.75 13.48
C GLU A 104 22.41 27.53 13.33
N ALA A 105 21.76 27.09 14.40
CA ALA A 105 20.33 26.79 14.39
C ALA A 105 19.52 27.97 13.84
N PRO A 106 18.55 27.72 12.94
CA PRO A 106 17.62 28.76 12.51
C PRO A 106 16.84 29.31 13.70
N GLU A 107 16.21 30.47 13.53
CA GLU A 107 15.34 30.98 14.57
C GLU A 107 14.30 29.92 14.97
N GLU A 108 14.02 29.78 16.27
CA GLU A 108 13.12 28.73 16.81
C GLU A 108 11.79 28.62 16.05
N GLN A 109 11.28 29.72 15.51
CA GLN A 109 10.05 29.74 14.71
C GLN A 109 10.17 29.05 13.37
N GLU A 110 11.34 29.10 12.71
CA GLU A 110 11.56 28.41 11.43
C GLU A 110 11.76 26.91 11.65
N PHE A 111 12.38 26.55 12.76
CA PHE A 111 12.67 25.16 13.12
C PHE A 111 11.39 24.36 13.45
N LEU A 112 10.43 25.00 14.07
CA LEU A 112 9.12 24.44 14.42
C LEU A 112 8.06 24.69 13.33
N GLN A 113 8.43 25.27 12.20
CA GLN A 113 7.49 25.48 11.11
C GLN A 113 7.01 24.14 10.55
N SER A 114 5.71 23.96 10.54
CA SER A 114 5.08 22.79 9.94
C SER A 114 4.98 22.94 8.42
N TYR A 115 5.41 21.88 7.72
CA TYR A 115 5.27 21.74 6.27
C TYR A 115 4.33 20.57 6.00
N THR A 116 3.34 20.79 5.16
CA THR A 116 2.45 19.71 4.74
C THR A 116 3.11 18.96 3.59
N ALA A 117 3.51 17.72 3.83
CA ALA A 117 3.99 16.81 2.80
C ALA A 117 2.86 15.92 2.29
N THR A 118 2.76 15.76 0.97
CA THR A 118 1.82 14.84 0.34
C THR A 118 2.54 13.56 -0.06
N TYR A 119 2.00 12.44 0.36
CA TYR A 119 2.49 11.12 0.00
C TYR A 119 1.51 10.45 -0.96
N HIS A 120 2.07 9.84 -1.98
CA HIS A 120 1.35 9.06 -2.99
C HIS A 120 1.83 7.62 -2.90
N ASP A 121 0.96 6.69 -2.55
CA ASP A 121 1.26 5.26 -2.52
C ASP A 121 0.45 4.55 -3.61
N LEU A 122 1.17 3.87 -4.51
CA LEU A 122 0.61 2.99 -5.52
C LEU A 122 0.84 1.53 -5.09
N ASP A 123 -0.24 0.87 -4.61
CA ASP A 123 -0.26 -0.56 -4.27
C ASP A 123 -0.53 -1.38 -5.54
N LEU A 124 0.41 -2.20 -5.97
CA LEU A 124 0.26 -3.16 -7.07
C LEU A 124 0.31 -4.58 -6.54
N GLY A 125 -0.66 -5.41 -6.92
CA GLY A 125 -0.76 -6.78 -6.41
C GLY A 125 -1.15 -7.81 -7.46
N ALA A 126 -0.72 -9.07 -7.21
CA ALA A 126 -1.17 -10.25 -7.93
C ALA A 126 -1.63 -11.31 -6.92
N THR A 127 -2.87 -11.78 -7.05
CA THR A 127 -3.53 -12.68 -6.09
C THR A 127 -4.09 -13.89 -6.81
N LEU A 128 -3.76 -15.07 -6.33
CA LEU A 128 -4.44 -16.32 -6.72
C LEU A 128 -5.64 -16.53 -5.78
N LYS A 129 -6.85 -16.50 -6.34
CA LYS A 129 -8.12 -16.69 -5.62
C LYS A 129 -8.69 -18.07 -5.87
N VAL A 130 -9.30 -18.64 -4.84
CA VAL A 130 -10.02 -19.92 -4.90
C VAL A 130 -11.43 -19.71 -4.40
N ASP A 131 -12.40 -19.96 -5.27
CA ASP A 131 -13.81 -19.88 -4.96
C ASP A 131 -14.25 -21.09 -4.14
N LEU A 132 -15.02 -20.84 -3.10
CA LEU A 132 -15.57 -21.86 -2.23
C LEU A 132 -17.03 -22.13 -2.65
N PRO A 133 -17.33 -23.25 -3.30
CA PRO A 133 -18.69 -23.53 -3.80
C PRO A 133 -19.64 -23.75 -2.62
N VAL A 134 -20.62 -22.88 -2.48
CA VAL A 134 -21.65 -22.93 -1.42
C VAL A 134 -23.05 -23.29 -1.97
N GLY A 135 -23.09 -24.18 -2.94
CA GLY A 135 -24.35 -24.65 -3.53
C GLY A 135 -24.94 -23.68 -4.56
N SER A 136 -26.25 -23.45 -4.53
CA SER A 136 -26.97 -22.63 -5.51
C SER A 136 -27.19 -21.17 -5.08
N LEU A 137 -26.45 -20.68 -4.11
CA LEU A 137 -26.56 -19.30 -3.66
C LEU A 137 -25.92 -18.35 -4.67
N PRO A 138 -26.46 -17.15 -4.89
CA PRO A 138 -25.87 -16.15 -5.76
C PRO A 138 -24.63 -15.46 -5.15
N VAL A 139 -24.15 -15.95 -4.03
CA VAL A 139 -22.98 -15.47 -3.31
C VAL A 139 -21.91 -16.55 -3.33
N THR A 140 -20.72 -16.20 -3.77
CA THR A 140 -19.56 -17.08 -3.84
C THR A 140 -18.49 -16.56 -2.89
N PRO A 141 -18.29 -17.18 -1.72
CA PRO A 141 -17.14 -16.89 -0.88
C PRO A 141 -15.86 -17.33 -1.57
N TYR A 142 -14.77 -16.62 -1.28
CA TYR A 142 -13.44 -16.98 -1.79
C TYR A 142 -12.35 -16.67 -0.76
N VAL A 143 -11.22 -17.33 -0.95
CA VAL A 143 -9.97 -17.03 -0.25
C VAL A 143 -8.84 -16.97 -1.27
N GLY A 144 -7.78 -16.28 -0.94
CA GLY A 144 -6.64 -16.18 -1.85
C GLY A 144 -5.36 -15.77 -1.13
N GLY A 145 -4.28 -15.81 -1.89
CA GLY A 145 -2.99 -15.32 -1.43
C GLY A 145 -2.15 -14.83 -2.61
N GLY A 146 -1.26 -13.92 -2.32
CA GLY A 146 -0.50 -13.26 -3.37
C GLY A 146 0.70 -12.48 -2.86
N ALA A 147 1.25 -11.70 -3.78
CA ALA A 147 2.36 -10.80 -3.53
C ALA A 147 2.13 -9.50 -4.29
N GLY A 148 2.78 -8.45 -3.84
CA GLY A 148 2.67 -7.13 -4.43
C GLY A 148 3.81 -6.22 -4.02
N ALA A 149 3.64 -4.94 -4.30
CA ALA A 149 4.56 -3.90 -3.88
C ALA A 149 3.84 -2.56 -3.75
N HIS A 150 4.23 -1.80 -2.75
CA HIS A 150 3.90 -0.40 -2.56
C HIS A 150 4.98 0.47 -3.18
N PHE A 151 4.60 1.40 -4.04
CA PHE A 151 5.48 2.40 -4.64
C PHE A 151 5.11 3.75 -4.03
N ILE A 152 5.96 4.23 -3.15
CA ILE A 152 5.71 5.44 -2.37
C ILE A 152 6.54 6.57 -2.96
N VAL A 153 5.88 7.69 -3.27
CA VAL A 153 6.48 8.93 -3.76
C VAL A 153 5.98 10.07 -2.88
N SER A 154 6.89 10.96 -2.49
CA SER A 154 6.57 12.12 -1.65
C SER A 154 6.95 13.42 -2.36
N ASP A 155 6.21 14.50 -2.09
CA ASP A 155 6.57 15.87 -2.46
C ASP A 155 7.36 16.61 -1.37
N ALA A 156 7.89 15.87 -0.39
CA ALA A 156 8.77 16.41 0.65
C ALA A 156 10.10 16.98 0.12
N ASP A 157 10.36 16.88 -1.19
CA ASP A 157 11.54 17.42 -1.89
C ASP A 157 11.80 18.89 -1.55
N LEU A 158 10.77 19.69 -1.31
CA LEU A 158 10.91 21.11 -0.95
C LEU A 158 11.60 21.29 0.40
N LEU A 159 11.27 20.45 1.38
CA LEU A 159 11.92 20.45 2.69
C LEU A 159 13.37 20.01 2.58
N ILE A 160 13.63 18.99 1.78
CA ILE A 160 14.98 18.50 1.48
C ILE A 160 15.82 19.57 0.81
N GLN A 161 15.30 20.27 -0.19
CA GLN A 161 15.99 21.39 -0.84
C GLN A 161 16.31 22.51 0.15
N TYR A 162 15.38 22.86 1.03
CA TYR A 162 15.62 23.86 2.06
C TYR A 162 16.78 23.46 2.99
N VAL A 163 16.81 22.21 3.46
CA VAL A 163 17.89 21.69 4.29
C VAL A 163 19.22 21.70 3.54
N GLN A 164 19.26 21.30 2.28
CA GLN A 164 20.47 21.33 1.44
C GLN A 164 21.00 22.75 1.23
N GLU A 165 20.11 23.72 1.02
CA GLU A 165 20.50 25.12 0.85
C GLU A 165 21.10 25.71 2.13
N GLN A 166 20.58 25.32 3.30
CA GLN A 166 21.04 25.83 4.59
C GLN A 166 22.32 25.14 5.08
N THR A 167 22.44 23.84 4.88
CA THR A 167 23.57 23.07 5.45
C THR A 167 24.71 22.87 4.46
N GLY A 168 24.47 23.03 3.17
CA GLY A 168 25.44 22.71 2.12
C GLY A 168 25.73 21.20 2.01
N GLN A 169 25.07 20.39 2.81
CA GLN A 169 25.18 18.93 2.79
C GLN A 169 24.04 18.35 1.95
N GLY A 170 24.37 17.40 1.08
CA GLY A 170 23.34 16.67 0.32
C GLY A 170 22.55 15.77 1.26
N ALA A 171 21.34 16.19 1.64
CA ALA A 171 20.43 15.24 2.24
C ALA A 171 20.09 14.14 1.24
N PRO A 172 20.12 12.87 1.63
CA PRO A 172 19.77 11.80 0.72
C PRO A 172 18.31 11.95 0.29
N LEU A 173 18.10 12.06 -1.02
CA LEU A 173 16.76 12.16 -1.63
C LEU A 173 15.94 10.88 -1.43
N ASP A 174 16.58 9.79 -1.02
CA ASP A 174 16.00 8.44 -0.98
C ASP A 174 15.15 8.13 0.26
N VAL A 175 15.04 9.06 1.23
CA VAL A 175 14.32 8.79 2.49
C VAL A 175 12.82 8.55 2.27
N TYR A 176 12.23 9.11 1.22
CA TYR A 176 10.79 9.10 1.01
C TYR A 176 10.30 8.34 -0.23
N ASP A 177 11.17 8.08 -1.19
CA ASP A 177 10.83 7.31 -2.39
C ASP A 177 11.23 5.85 -2.20
N LYS A 178 10.30 5.02 -1.73
CA LYS A 178 10.60 3.61 -1.41
C LYS A 178 9.67 2.65 -2.13
N VAL A 179 10.21 1.45 -2.39
CA VAL A 179 9.44 0.32 -2.89
C VAL A 179 9.42 -0.76 -1.80
N HIS A 180 8.25 -1.02 -1.24
CA HIS A 180 8.06 -2.06 -0.23
C HIS A 180 7.36 -3.28 -0.84
N PRO A 181 8.08 -4.39 -1.07
CA PRO A 181 7.45 -5.64 -1.44
C PRO A 181 6.49 -6.12 -0.35
N GLU A 182 5.39 -6.76 -0.74
CA GLU A 182 4.45 -7.35 0.20
C GLU A 182 4.09 -8.79 -0.14
N ILE A 183 3.68 -9.53 0.87
CA ILE A 183 2.91 -10.76 0.73
C ILE A 183 1.55 -10.56 1.39
N HIS A 184 0.50 -11.11 0.79
CA HIS A 184 -0.83 -10.91 1.32
C HIS A 184 -1.73 -12.15 1.22
N GLY A 185 -2.75 -12.16 2.09
CA GLY A 185 -3.87 -13.07 2.03
C GLY A 185 -5.16 -12.28 1.90
N VAL A 186 -6.14 -12.86 1.20
CA VAL A 186 -7.45 -12.26 1.02
C VAL A 186 -8.56 -13.25 1.41
N ALA A 187 -9.65 -12.72 1.94
CA ALA A 187 -10.89 -13.46 2.14
C ALA A 187 -12.06 -12.54 1.80
N GLY A 188 -13.01 -13.05 1.04
CA GLY A 188 -14.12 -12.23 0.57
C GLY A 188 -15.32 -13.04 0.09
N ALA A 189 -16.27 -12.31 -0.44
CA ALA A 189 -17.45 -12.88 -1.08
C ALA A 189 -17.87 -12.02 -2.27
N GLU A 190 -18.24 -12.68 -3.34
CA GLU A 190 -18.77 -12.08 -4.55
C GLU A 190 -20.25 -12.41 -4.73
N PHE A 191 -21.06 -11.40 -4.98
CA PHE A 191 -22.48 -11.54 -5.29
C PHE A 191 -22.71 -11.23 -6.77
N GLN A 192 -23.18 -12.21 -7.51
CA GLN A 192 -23.52 -12.06 -8.92
C GLN A 192 -25.04 -12.09 -9.09
N PRO A 193 -25.69 -10.92 -9.36
CA PRO A 193 -27.11 -10.87 -9.66
C PRO A 193 -27.41 -11.67 -10.94
N PRO A 194 -28.48 -12.47 -10.95
CA PRO A 194 -28.90 -13.19 -12.13
C PRO A 194 -29.15 -12.26 -13.32
N MET A 195 -28.70 -12.65 -14.51
CA MET A 195 -28.90 -11.93 -15.78
C MET A 195 -28.14 -10.60 -15.95
N LEU A 196 -27.29 -10.22 -15.01
CA LEU A 196 -26.46 -9.04 -15.16
C LEU A 196 -25.00 -9.44 -15.41
N PRO A 197 -24.30 -8.76 -16.34
CA PRO A 197 -22.88 -8.99 -16.58
C PRO A 197 -21.98 -8.27 -15.55
N LEU A 198 -22.45 -8.15 -14.32
CA LEU A 198 -21.74 -7.49 -13.24
C LEU A 198 -21.87 -8.31 -11.96
N SER A 199 -20.87 -8.18 -11.11
CA SER A 199 -20.88 -8.70 -9.74
C SER A 199 -20.43 -7.63 -8.75
N PHE A 200 -20.86 -7.78 -7.51
CA PHE A 200 -20.42 -6.97 -6.38
C PHE A 200 -19.58 -7.82 -5.47
N PHE A 201 -18.54 -7.27 -4.90
CA PHE A 201 -17.72 -8.00 -3.94
C PHE A 201 -17.43 -7.19 -2.67
N ALA A 202 -17.16 -7.92 -1.60
CA ALA A 202 -16.55 -7.41 -0.39
C ALA A 202 -15.37 -8.30 -0.03
N GLU A 203 -14.23 -7.72 0.31
CA GLU A 203 -12.97 -8.42 0.54
C GLU A 203 -12.21 -7.80 1.70
N TYR A 204 -11.59 -8.65 2.49
CA TYR A 204 -10.58 -8.28 3.45
C TYR A 204 -9.21 -8.77 2.95
N LYS A 205 -8.26 -7.86 2.80
CA LYS A 205 -6.84 -8.13 2.49
C LYS A 205 -6.04 -7.92 3.77
N TYR A 206 -5.24 -8.92 4.14
CA TYR A 206 -4.20 -8.76 5.14
C TYR A 206 -2.86 -8.90 4.45
N ALA A 207 -2.08 -7.85 4.50
CA ALA A 207 -0.76 -7.76 3.87
C ALA A 207 0.33 -7.59 4.92
N ARG A 208 1.52 -8.08 4.60
CA ARG A 208 2.74 -7.81 5.34
C ARG A 208 3.79 -7.32 4.38
N THR A 209 4.28 -6.12 4.60
CA THR A 209 5.41 -5.57 3.88
C THR A 209 6.70 -6.25 4.32
N LEU A 210 7.62 -6.45 3.39
CA LEU A 210 8.88 -7.14 3.57
C LEU A 210 10.02 -6.13 3.54
N GLY A 211 10.96 -6.25 4.46
CA GLY A 211 12.11 -5.38 4.62
C GLY A 211 12.44 -5.17 6.09
N ASP A 212 13.53 -4.50 6.35
CA ASP A 212 14.00 -4.12 7.69
C ASP A 212 13.82 -2.61 7.93
N ASP A 213 13.21 -1.89 6.98
CA ASP A 213 13.01 -0.45 7.06
C ASP A 213 11.88 -0.08 8.03
N PRO A 214 11.93 1.12 8.62
CA PRO A 214 10.77 1.73 9.26
C PRO A 214 9.58 1.72 8.29
N GLY A 215 8.40 1.34 8.77
CA GLY A 215 7.23 1.19 7.90
C GLY A 215 7.00 -0.22 7.36
N THR A 216 7.92 -1.16 7.60
CA THR A 216 7.59 -2.57 7.38
C THR A 216 6.65 -3.05 8.48
N GLY A 217 5.53 -3.65 8.10
CA GLY A 217 4.54 -4.07 9.08
C GLY A 217 3.34 -4.78 8.47
N SER A 218 2.26 -4.78 9.21
CA SER A 218 1.04 -5.45 8.81
C SER A 218 -0.03 -4.43 8.46
N ILE A 219 -0.65 -4.61 7.31
CA ILE A 219 -1.73 -3.76 6.78
C ILE A 219 -2.99 -4.60 6.65
N GLY A 220 -4.08 -4.13 7.21
CA GLY A 220 -5.42 -4.68 7.03
C GLY A 220 -6.24 -3.75 6.15
N THR A 221 -6.84 -4.26 5.06
CA THR A 221 -7.67 -3.45 4.17
C THR A 221 -9.02 -4.12 3.93
N VAL A 222 -10.09 -3.37 4.08
CA VAL A 222 -11.44 -3.79 3.70
C VAL A 222 -11.78 -3.12 2.36
N TYR A 223 -12.12 -3.92 1.36
CA TYR A 223 -12.55 -3.46 0.05
C TYR A 223 -14.01 -3.76 -0.21
N GLY A 224 -14.65 -2.90 -0.97
CA GLY A 224 -15.89 -3.16 -1.67
C GLY A 224 -15.77 -2.72 -3.13
N GLY A 225 -16.42 -3.42 -4.03
CA GLY A 225 -16.29 -3.07 -5.44
C GLY A 225 -17.28 -3.76 -6.36
N VAL A 226 -17.10 -3.50 -7.65
CA VAL A 226 -17.93 -4.02 -8.73
C VAL A 226 -17.03 -4.55 -9.84
N ASN A 227 -17.30 -5.77 -10.30
CA ASN A 227 -16.67 -6.35 -11.48
C ASN A 227 -17.65 -6.36 -12.66
N LEU A 228 -17.16 -6.05 -13.84
CA LEU A 228 -17.85 -6.19 -15.12
C LEU A 228 -17.25 -7.38 -15.87
N GLY A 229 -18.07 -8.40 -16.16
CA GLY A 229 -17.68 -9.57 -16.94
C GLY A 229 -17.97 -9.37 -18.43
N PHE A 230 -17.15 -9.99 -19.27
CA PHE A 230 -17.30 -10.00 -20.73
C PHE A 230 -17.45 -11.41 -21.25
#